data_d37a57d4a74767b66e5df6665938886d
#
_entry.id   d37a57d4a74767b66e5df6665938886d
#
_cell.length_a   1.000
_cell.length_b   1.000
_cell.length_c   1.000
_cell.angle_alpha   90.00
_cell.angle_beta   90.00
_cell.angle_gamma   90.00
#
_symmetry.space_group_name_H-M   'P 1'
#
loop_
_entity.id
_entity.type
_entity.pdbx_description
1 polymer ?
#
loop_
_entity_poly.entity_id
_entity_poly.type
_entity_poly.pdbx_seq_one_letter_code
_entity_poly.pdbx_strand_id
1 'polypeptide(L)'
;GRVYNFSAGPAVLPEEVLKEAADEMLDYKGTGMSVMEMSHRSKAFDDIIKEAEKDIRELMGIPDNYKVLFLQGGASQQFAAVPMNLMKNKKAAYIITGQWAKKAYQEAQKYGEAVAVASSADKTFSYIPDCSDLDIPEDADYVYICENNTIYGTKYKTLPNTKGHTLVADVSSCFLSEPVDVTKYGVIYGGVQKNVGPAGVVIAIIREDLITDDVLEGTPTMLKWKTQADADSLYNTPPCYGIYICGKVFKWIKKMGGLEAMKAHNEKKAKILYDYLDQSKLFKGTVVPEDRSLMNVPFVTGDAELDKKFVAEATAAGFVNLKGHRTVGGMRASIYNAMPIEGVEKLVEFMKKFEAENA
;
A
#
# COMPACT_ATOMS: atom_id res chain seq x y z
N GLY A 1 -26.48 8.49 -6.34
CA GLY A 1 -25.13 8.57 -6.89
C GLY A 1 -24.07 7.99 -5.97
N ARG A 2 -22.86 7.86 -6.48
CA ARG A 2 -21.75 7.34 -5.69
C ARG A 2 -21.24 8.42 -4.73
N VAL A 3 -20.87 7.99 -3.53
CA VAL A 3 -20.23 8.87 -2.55
C VAL A 3 -18.72 9.02 -2.87
N TYR A 4 -18.08 10.02 -2.29
CA TYR A 4 -16.62 10.12 -2.28
C TYR A 4 -16.10 9.37 -1.04
N ASN A 5 -15.49 8.22 -1.29
CA ASN A 5 -15.01 7.33 -0.25
C ASN A 5 -13.52 7.59 0.05
N PHE A 6 -13.24 8.06 1.25
CA PHE A 6 -11.88 8.37 1.72
C PHE A 6 -11.31 7.30 2.66
N SER A 7 -11.87 6.09 2.61
CA SER A 7 -11.41 4.99 3.45
C SER A 7 -9.93 4.66 3.19
N ALA A 8 -9.23 4.31 4.25
CA ALA A 8 -7.81 3.94 4.16
C ALA A 8 -7.56 2.54 3.59
N GLY A 9 -8.56 1.65 3.69
CA GLY A 9 -8.45 0.30 3.14
C GLY A 9 -9.40 -0.68 3.81
N PRO A 10 -10.20 -1.45 3.03
CA PRO A 10 -10.33 -1.33 1.57
C PRO A 10 -10.75 0.06 1.13
N ALA A 11 -10.28 0.49 -0.03
CA ALA A 11 -10.38 1.87 -0.48
C ALA A 11 -11.10 2.00 -1.83
N VAL A 12 -11.26 3.24 -2.26
CA VAL A 12 -11.86 3.58 -3.55
C VAL A 12 -11.15 2.86 -4.70
N LEU A 13 -11.92 2.37 -5.68
CA LEU A 13 -11.43 1.80 -6.93
C LEU A 13 -11.79 2.72 -8.09
N PRO A 14 -11.05 2.66 -9.21
CA PRO A 14 -11.43 3.42 -10.38
C PRO A 14 -12.81 2.99 -10.87
N GLU A 15 -13.70 3.95 -11.08
CA GLU A 15 -15.07 3.66 -11.51
C GLU A 15 -15.10 2.90 -12.83
N GLU A 16 -14.21 3.26 -13.77
CA GLU A 16 -14.05 2.58 -15.05
C GLU A 16 -13.79 1.08 -14.87
N VAL A 17 -12.95 0.72 -13.91
CA VAL A 17 -12.64 -0.69 -13.59
C VAL A 17 -13.88 -1.41 -13.05
N LEU A 18 -14.63 -0.76 -12.17
CA LEU A 18 -15.86 -1.35 -11.62
C LEU A 18 -16.92 -1.55 -12.70
N LYS A 19 -17.06 -0.61 -13.64
CA LYS A 19 -17.98 -0.72 -14.76
C LYS A 19 -17.61 -1.87 -15.69
N GLU A 20 -16.35 -2.00 -16.04
CA GLU A 20 -15.89 -3.12 -16.87
C GLU A 20 -16.15 -4.46 -16.19
N ALA A 21 -15.86 -4.57 -14.90
CA ALA A 21 -16.11 -5.78 -14.14
C ALA A 21 -17.59 -6.11 -14.09
N ALA A 22 -18.45 -5.11 -13.92
CA ALA A 22 -19.91 -5.31 -13.94
C ALA A 22 -20.40 -5.82 -15.30
N ASP A 23 -19.86 -5.28 -16.38
CA ASP A 23 -20.22 -5.70 -17.74
C ASP A 23 -19.80 -7.15 -18.02
N GLU A 24 -18.73 -7.62 -17.41
CA GLU A 24 -18.20 -8.97 -17.59
C GLU A 24 -18.66 -9.97 -16.52
N MET A 25 -19.52 -9.53 -15.59
CA MET A 25 -19.86 -10.35 -14.42
C MET A 25 -20.50 -11.69 -14.79
N LEU A 26 -21.43 -11.72 -15.72
CA LEU A 26 -22.14 -12.94 -16.11
C LEU A 26 -21.46 -13.70 -17.25
N ASP A 27 -20.72 -13.01 -18.08
CA ASP A 27 -20.09 -13.60 -19.26
C ASP A 27 -18.75 -12.94 -19.54
N TYR A 28 -17.68 -13.54 -19.02
CA TYR A 28 -16.33 -13.06 -19.29
C TYR A 28 -15.88 -13.49 -20.69
N LYS A 29 -15.81 -12.53 -21.61
CA LYS A 29 -15.25 -12.72 -22.97
C LYS A 29 -15.80 -13.96 -23.72
N GLY A 30 -17.09 -14.19 -23.61
CA GLY A 30 -17.74 -15.28 -24.33
C GLY A 30 -17.61 -16.66 -23.68
N THR A 31 -17.04 -16.74 -22.48
CA THR A 31 -16.94 -18.02 -21.75
C THR A 31 -18.29 -18.49 -21.20
N GLY A 32 -19.27 -17.59 -21.13
CA GLY A 32 -20.58 -17.90 -20.55
C GLY A 32 -20.56 -17.99 -19.03
N MET A 33 -19.47 -17.59 -18.38
CA MET A 33 -19.35 -17.65 -16.92
C MET A 33 -18.61 -16.44 -16.36
N SER A 34 -18.82 -16.19 -15.07
CA SER A 34 -18.09 -15.18 -14.32
C SER A 34 -16.66 -15.64 -14.07
N VAL A 35 -15.73 -14.69 -13.95
CA VAL A 35 -14.37 -14.99 -13.46
C VAL A 35 -14.43 -15.66 -12.08
N MET A 36 -15.44 -15.34 -11.26
CA MET A 36 -15.61 -15.93 -9.93
C MET A 36 -15.83 -17.44 -9.96
N GLU A 37 -16.36 -17.98 -11.04
CA GLU A 37 -16.75 -19.39 -11.12
C GLU A 37 -15.86 -20.21 -12.05
N MET A 38 -14.86 -19.58 -12.71
CA MET A 38 -13.97 -20.32 -13.61
C MET A 38 -12.85 -21.02 -12.83
N SER A 39 -12.42 -22.17 -13.35
CA SER A 39 -11.27 -22.87 -12.78
C SER A 39 -9.99 -22.04 -12.91
N HIS A 40 -9.18 -22.00 -11.85
CA HIS A 40 -7.86 -21.37 -11.91
C HIS A 40 -6.89 -22.15 -12.83
N ARG A 41 -7.25 -23.36 -13.24
CA ARG A 41 -6.48 -24.16 -14.21
C ARG A 41 -6.96 -23.96 -15.64
N SER A 42 -7.99 -23.14 -15.87
CA SER A 42 -8.52 -22.88 -17.21
C SER A 42 -7.58 -21.96 -17.99
N LYS A 43 -7.69 -22.05 -19.31
CA LYS A 43 -6.96 -21.16 -20.23
C LYS A 43 -7.33 -19.70 -20.00
N ALA A 44 -8.62 -19.44 -19.74
CA ALA A 44 -9.11 -18.08 -19.51
C ALA A 44 -8.42 -17.45 -18.30
N PHE A 45 -8.31 -18.18 -17.18
CA PHE A 45 -7.65 -17.64 -15.99
C PHE A 45 -6.12 -17.57 -16.18
N ASP A 46 -5.53 -18.52 -16.86
CA ASP A 46 -4.10 -18.48 -17.19
C ASP A 46 -3.75 -17.19 -17.92
N ASP A 47 -4.57 -16.79 -18.88
CA ASP A 47 -4.39 -15.51 -19.60
C ASP A 47 -4.57 -14.31 -18.67
N ILE A 48 -5.53 -14.37 -17.74
CA ILE A 48 -5.76 -13.28 -16.78
C ILE A 48 -4.53 -13.04 -15.90
N ILE A 49 -4.03 -14.09 -15.27
CA ILE A 49 -2.91 -13.94 -14.32
C ILE A 49 -1.60 -13.59 -15.04
N LYS A 50 -1.35 -14.18 -16.20
CA LYS A 50 -0.15 -13.88 -16.99
C LYS A 50 -0.16 -12.45 -17.50
N GLU A 51 -1.30 -11.96 -17.94
CA GLU A 51 -1.42 -10.58 -18.40
C GLU A 51 -1.28 -9.59 -17.24
N ALA A 52 -1.84 -9.90 -16.07
CA ALA A 52 -1.65 -9.09 -14.87
C ALA A 52 -0.17 -9.00 -14.49
N GLU A 53 0.55 -10.12 -14.51
CA GLU A 53 1.99 -10.13 -14.24
C GLU A 53 2.76 -9.31 -15.29
N LYS A 54 2.45 -9.48 -16.56
CA LYS A 54 3.08 -8.73 -17.63
C LYS A 54 2.90 -7.23 -17.43
N ASP A 55 1.69 -6.80 -17.11
CA ASP A 55 1.36 -5.39 -16.96
C ASP A 55 2.05 -4.76 -15.76
N ILE A 56 2.10 -5.43 -14.61
CA ILE A 56 2.81 -4.87 -13.45
C ILE A 56 4.32 -4.82 -13.69
N ARG A 57 4.87 -5.82 -14.38
CA ARG A 57 6.29 -5.81 -14.76
C ARG A 57 6.62 -4.62 -15.64
N GLU A 58 5.77 -4.32 -16.62
CA GLU A 58 5.97 -3.17 -17.52
C GLU A 58 5.81 -1.85 -16.77
N LEU A 59 4.78 -1.74 -15.92
CA LEU A 59 4.54 -0.52 -15.14
C LEU A 59 5.70 -0.16 -14.23
N MET A 60 6.26 -1.14 -13.54
CA MET A 60 7.30 -0.93 -12.54
C MET A 60 8.72 -1.10 -13.09
N GLY A 61 8.88 -1.59 -14.33
CA GLY A 61 10.19 -1.91 -14.86
C GLY A 61 10.86 -3.05 -14.09
N ILE A 62 10.11 -4.11 -13.76
CA ILE A 62 10.62 -5.21 -12.95
C ILE A 62 11.60 -6.05 -13.78
N PRO A 63 12.86 -6.20 -13.34
CA PRO A 63 13.83 -7.03 -14.04
C PRO A 63 13.48 -8.52 -14.02
N ASP A 64 14.04 -9.27 -14.97
CA ASP A 64 13.78 -10.72 -15.11
C ASP A 64 14.23 -11.54 -13.89
N ASN A 65 15.18 -11.03 -13.12
CA ASN A 65 15.67 -11.72 -11.92
C ASN A 65 14.82 -11.47 -10.67
N TYR A 66 13.60 -10.96 -10.85
CA TYR A 66 12.60 -10.83 -9.78
C TYR A 66 11.38 -11.67 -10.13
N LYS A 67 10.82 -12.34 -9.14
CA LYS A 67 9.54 -13.04 -9.26
C LYS A 67 8.40 -12.12 -8.80
N VAL A 68 7.28 -12.20 -9.49
CA VAL A 68 6.03 -11.54 -9.07
C VAL A 68 5.08 -12.62 -8.59
N LEU A 69 4.69 -12.55 -7.33
CA LEU A 69 3.82 -13.53 -6.70
C LEU A 69 2.48 -12.90 -6.32
N PHE A 70 1.40 -13.60 -6.60
CA PHE A 70 0.05 -13.25 -6.14
C PHE A 70 -0.29 -14.14 -4.96
N LEU A 71 -0.36 -13.56 -3.78
CA LEU A 71 -0.47 -14.26 -2.51
C LEU A 71 -1.77 -13.90 -1.78
N GLN A 72 -2.01 -14.57 -0.66
CA GLN A 72 -3.15 -14.35 0.22
C GLN A 72 -2.66 -14.00 1.63
N GLY A 73 -3.58 -13.78 2.56
CA GLY A 73 -3.25 -13.59 3.97
C GLY A 73 -2.98 -12.15 4.41
N GLY A 74 -3.11 -11.19 3.49
CA GLY A 74 -2.83 -9.80 3.78
C GLY A 74 -1.35 -9.52 4.01
N ALA A 75 -1.00 -8.24 4.14
CA ALA A 75 0.37 -7.85 4.48
C ALA A 75 0.80 -8.45 5.82
N SER A 76 -0.14 -8.65 6.74
CA SER A 76 0.15 -9.25 8.06
C SER A 76 0.79 -10.63 7.95
N GLN A 77 0.40 -11.45 6.97
CA GLN A 77 1.04 -12.76 6.80
C GLN A 77 2.50 -12.60 6.36
N GLN A 78 2.81 -11.56 5.60
CA GLN A 78 4.19 -11.29 5.19
C GLN A 78 5.05 -10.81 6.37
N PHE A 79 4.47 -10.26 7.42
CA PHE A 79 5.22 -9.95 8.64
C PHE A 79 5.91 -11.20 9.21
N ALA A 80 5.29 -12.36 9.05
CA ALA A 80 5.87 -13.65 9.43
C ALA A 80 6.72 -14.24 8.29
N ALA A 81 6.24 -14.20 7.06
CA ALA A 81 6.93 -14.81 5.92
C ALA A 81 8.31 -14.19 5.67
N VAL A 82 8.44 -12.88 5.82
CA VAL A 82 9.72 -12.18 5.61
C VAL A 82 10.82 -12.76 6.52
N PRO A 83 10.67 -12.78 7.87
CA PRO A 83 11.71 -13.39 8.70
C PRO A 83 11.85 -14.89 8.47
N MET A 84 10.78 -15.63 8.22
CA MET A 84 10.85 -17.07 7.96
C MET A 84 11.69 -17.40 6.74
N ASN A 85 11.62 -16.59 5.70
CA ASN A 85 12.38 -16.81 4.46
C ASN A 85 13.78 -16.19 4.49
N LEU A 86 14.02 -15.14 5.25
CA LEU A 86 15.25 -14.35 5.13
C LEU A 86 16.14 -14.33 6.37
N MET A 87 15.62 -14.65 7.55
CA MET A 87 16.34 -14.42 8.81
C MET A 87 17.33 -15.54 9.14
N LYS A 88 18.24 -15.83 8.23
CA LYS A 88 19.18 -16.95 8.30
C LYS A 88 20.21 -16.78 9.43
N ASN A 89 20.66 -15.55 9.68
CA ASN A 89 21.55 -15.22 10.79
C ASN A 89 20.79 -14.89 12.07
N LYS A 90 19.47 -15.02 12.06
CA LYS A 90 18.60 -14.72 13.21
C LYS A 90 18.67 -13.26 13.66
N LYS A 91 18.97 -12.33 12.74
CA LYS A 91 19.04 -10.90 13.05
C LYS A 91 18.58 -10.07 11.86
N ALA A 92 17.80 -9.02 12.13
CA ALA A 92 17.35 -8.09 11.11
C ALA A 92 17.15 -6.69 11.69
N ALA A 93 17.29 -5.67 10.85
CA ALA A 93 17.14 -4.27 11.25
C ALA A 93 15.77 -3.75 10.79
N TYR A 94 15.03 -3.14 11.70
CA TYR A 94 13.71 -2.57 11.43
C TYR A 94 13.74 -1.06 11.68
N ILE A 95 13.13 -0.30 10.76
CA ILE A 95 12.92 1.14 10.93
C ILE A 95 11.44 1.32 11.24
N ILE A 96 11.12 1.88 12.41
CA ILE A 96 9.77 1.89 12.93
C ILE A 96 9.17 3.28 12.77
N THR A 97 8.40 3.47 11.71
CA THR A 97 7.78 4.74 11.35
C THR A 97 6.27 4.73 11.49
N GLY A 98 5.72 3.67 12.08
CA GLY A 98 4.29 3.57 12.33
C GLY A 98 3.92 2.27 12.99
N GLN A 99 2.62 2.08 13.21
CA GLN A 99 2.09 0.91 13.89
C GLN A 99 2.27 -0.38 13.10
N TRP A 100 2.15 -0.32 11.78
CA TRP A 100 2.33 -1.51 10.94
C TRP A 100 3.78 -1.99 10.95
N ALA A 101 4.74 -1.08 10.84
CA ALA A 101 6.16 -1.42 10.98
C ALA A 101 6.44 -2.00 12.37
N LYS A 102 5.82 -1.45 13.41
CA LYS A 102 5.95 -1.97 14.78
C LYS A 102 5.42 -3.38 14.89
N LYS A 103 4.27 -3.68 14.29
CA LYS A 103 3.69 -5.03 14.27
C LYS A 103 4.58 -6.01 13.52
N ALA A 104 5.15 -5.60 12.39
CA ALA A 104 6.10 -6.42 11.64
C ALA A 104 7.35 -6.72 12.49
N TYR A 105 7.87 -5.71 13.17
CA TYR A 105 8.99 -5.82 14.11
C TYR A 105 8.68 -6.82 15.23
N GLN A 106 7.51 -6.70 15.85
CA GLN A 106 7.09 -7.60 16.92
C GLN A 106 6.95 -9.05 16.42
N GLU A 107 6.42 -9.23 15.21
CA GLU A 107 6.31 -10.55 14.62
C GLU A 107 7.69 -11.18 14.39
N ALA A 108 8.64 -10.40 13.86
CA ALA A 108 10.00 -10.88 13.60
C ALA A 108 10.73 -11.34 14.87
N GLN A 109 10.42 -10.76 16.04
CA GLN A 109 11.01 -11.17 17.30
C GLN A 109 10.70 -12.64 17.67
N LYS A 110 9.66 -13.21 17.10
CA LYS A 110 9.32 -14.61 17.31
C LYS A 110 10.31 -15.57 16.63
N TYR A 111 11.04 -15.09 15.65
CA TYR A 111 11.91 -15.92 14.78
C TYR A 111 13.40 -15.64 14.95
N GLY A 112 13.75 -14.52 15.56
CA GLY A 112 15.12 -14.11 15.76
C GLY A 112 15.18 -12.78 16.49
N GLU A 113 16.31 -12.08 16.39
CA GLU A 113 16.48 -10.75 16.96
C GLU A 113 16.15 -9.69 15.90
N ALA A 114 15.04 -8.98 16.09
CA ALA A 114 14.75 -7.79 15.32
C ALA A 114 15.26 -6.58 16.11
N VAL A 115 16.09 -5.75 15.47
CA VAL A 115 16.71 -4.59 16.09
C VAL A 115 16.04 -3.33 15.51
N ALA A 116 15.47 -2.50 16.37
CA ALA A 116 14.92 -1.22 15.95
C ALA A 116 16.08 -0.23 15.81
N VAL A 117 16.53 0.02 14.57
CA VAL A 117 17.70 0.89 14.30
C VAL A 117 17.32 2.35 14.18
N ALA A 118 16.04 2.66 14.00
CA ALA A 118 15.49 4.01 14.03
C ALA A 118 13.99 3.94 14.31
N SER A 119 13.44 5.00 14.88
CA SER A 119 12.01 5.11 15.16
C SER A 119 11.58 6.57 15.20
N SER A 120 10.37 6.86 14.76
CA SER A 120 9.75 8.18 14.87
C SER A 120 8.64 8.22 15.92
N ALA A 121 8.58 7.21 16.80
CA ALA A 121 7.55 7.11 17.84
C ALA A 121 7.58 8.29 18.84
N ASP A 122 8.72 8.93 19.02
CA ASP A 122 8.89 10.06 19.93
C ASP A 122 7.97 11.25 19.63
N LYS A 123 7.54 11.39 18.37
CA LYS A 123 6.60 12.46 17.94
C LYS A 123 5.37 11.85 17.25
N THR A 124 4.89 10.75 17.76
CA THR A 124 3.70 10.04 17.25
C THR A 124 3.80 9.78 15.76
N PHE A 125 4.99 9.36 15.30
CA PHE A 125 5.24 8.99 13.90
C PHE A 125 4.90 10.10 12.88
N SER A 126 5.09 11.36 13.26
CA SER A 126 4.74 12.50 12.41
C SER A 126 5.85 12.91 11.42
N TYR A 127 6.91 12.16 11.37
CA TYR A 127 8.07 12.40 10.50
C TYR A 127 8.76 11.09 10.14
N ILE A 128 9.66 11.15 9.16
CA ILE A 128 10.56 10.04 8.81
C ILE A 128 11.94 10.35 9.38
N PRO A 129 12.56 9.43 10.15
CA PRO A 129 13.92 9.66 10.66
C PRO A 129 14.94 9.82 9.55
N ASP A 130 16.04 10.48 9.83
CA ASP A 130 17.21 10.49 8.95
C ASP A 130 17.80 9.08 8.92
N CYS A 131 17.73 8.40 7.79
CA CYS A 131 18.20 7.04 7.60
C CYS A 131 19.47 6.97 6.77
N SER A 132 20.24 8.06 6.68
CA SER A 132 21.48 8.14 5.88
C SER A 132 22.66 7.41 6.51
N ASP A 133 22.66 7.24 7.83
CA ASP A 133 23.75 6.59 8.55
C ASP A 133 23.23 5.88 9.81
N LEU A 134 22.53 4.78 9.62
CA LEU A 134 21.97 3.98 10.69
C LEU A 134 23.00 2.95 11.19
N ASP A 135 22.92 2.63 12.47
CA ASP A 135 23.77 1.60 13.08
C ASP A 135 23.17 0.20 12.80
N ILE A 136 23.35 -0.26 11.57
CA ILE A 136 22.83 -1.56 11.11
C ILE A 136 23.85 -2.64 11.48
N PRO A 137 23.43 -3.70 12.23
CA PRO A 137 24.34 -4.82 12.53
C PRO A 137 24.89 -5.44 11.24
N GLU A 138 26.19 -5.72 11.19
CA GLU A 138 26.83 -6.32 10.00
C GLU A 138 26.20 -7.65 9.59
N ASP A 139 25.73 -8.42 10.57
CA ASP A 139 25.09 -9.74 10.34
C ASP A 139 23.58 -9.65 10.14
N ALA A 140 23.02 -8.45 10.02
CA ALA A 140 21.59 -8.30 9.72
C ALA A 140 21.27 -8.92 8.37
N ASP A 141 20.24 -9.76 8.36
CA ASP A 141 19.80 -10.45 7.13
C ASP A 141 19.05 -9.51 6.16
N TYR A 142 18.47 -8.45 6.69
CA TYR A 142 17.76 -7.45 5.89
C TYR A 142 17.48 -6.19 6.72
N VAL A 143 17.10 -5.13 6.01
CA VAL A 143 16.56 -3.89 6.58
C VAL A 143 15.12 -3.78 6.15
N TYR A 144 14.21 -3.51 7.09
CA TYR A 144 12.76 -3.47 6.84
C TYR A 144 12.21 -2.06 7.00
N ILE A 145 11.39 -1.64 6.02
CA ILE A 145 10.64 -0.40 6.09
C ILE A 145 9.17 -0.62 5.72
N CYS A 146 8.30 0.21 6.28
CA CYS A 146 6.96 0.46 5.76
C CYS A 146 7.04 1.79 5.03
N GLU A 147 7.01 1.77 3.71
CA GLU A 147 7.43 2.91 2.89
C GLU A 147 6.46 4.08 2.93
N ASN A 148 5.17 3.80 3.07
CA ASN A 148 4.12 4.80 3.28
C ASN A 148 3.30 4.40 4.50
N ASN A 149 3.19 5.29 5.47
CA ASN A 149 2.54 4.99 6.74
C ASN A 149 1.09 5.49 6.73
N THR A 150 0.17 4.57 6.51
CA THR A 150 -1.25 4.83 6.31
C THR A 150 -1.91 5.61 7.44
N ILE A 151 -1.58 5.26 8.68
CA ILE A 151 -2.20 5.86 9.87
C ILE A 151 -1.69 7.28 10.09
N TYR A 152 -0.39 7.50 9.87
CA TYR A 152 0.26 8.75 10.28
C TYR A 152 0.52 9.71 9.12
N GLY A 153 0.36 9.24 7.87
CA GLY A 153 0.45 10.10 6.69
C GLY A 153 1.86 10.46 6.27
N THR A 154 2.84 9.64 6.60
CA THR A 154 4.24 9.85 6.22
C THR A 154 4.67 8.94 5.08
N LYS A 155 5.65 9.40 4.31
CA LYS A 155 6.21 8.65 3.17
C LYS A 155 7.72 8.89 3.10
N TYR A 156 8.49 7.81 2.92
CA TYR A 156 9.91 7.94 2.63
C TYR A 156 10.09 8.61 1.26
N LYS A 157 10.78 9.75 1.23
CA LYS A 157 11.15 10.44 -0.02
C LYS A 157 12.51 9.96 -0.53
N THR A 158 13.34 9.48 0.39
CA THR A 158 14.65 8.89 0.13
C THR A 158 14.69 7.55 0.84
N LEU A 159 15.14 6.50 0.16
CA LEU A 159 15.31 5.18 0.78
C LEU A 159 16.45 5.21 1.80
N PRO A 160 16.39 4.38 2.85
CA PRO A 160 17.48 4.27 3.80
C PRO A 160 18.79 3.84 3.12
N ASN A 161 19.90 4.29 3.66
CA ASN A 161 21.18 3.69 3.35
C ASN A 161 21.27 2.35 4.09
N THR A 162 21.12 1.26 3.37
CA THR A 162 21.11 -0.10 3.95
C THR A 162 22.50 -0.66 4.18
N LYS A 163 23.55 0.09 3.80
CA LYS A 163 24.95 -0.34 3.95
C LYS A 163 25.21 -1.72 3.34
N GLY A 164 24.61 -1.97 2.19
CA GLY A 164 24.78 -3.22 1.45
C GLY A 164 23.84 -4.35 1.85
N HIS A 165 22.97 -4.15 2.84
CA HIS A 165 21.99 -5.16 3.25
C HIS A 165 20.75 -5.12 2.34
N THR A 166 20.08 -6.26 2.26
CA THR A 166 18.83 -6.40 1.50
C THR A 166 17.74 -5.48 2.08
N LEU A 167 17.11 -4.68 1.24
CA LEU A 167 15.97 -3.86 1.64
C LEU A 167 14.65 -4.60 1.40
N VAL A 168 13.82 -4.68 2.43
CA VAL A 168 12.47 -5.23 2.39
C VAL A 168 11.50 -4.09 2.67
N ALA A 169 10.52 -3.88 1.79
CA ALA A 169 9.57 -2.80 1.93
C ALA A 169 8.12 -3.29 1.83
N ASP A 170 7.31 -2.90 2.82
CA ASP A 170 5.85 -2.94 2.72
C ASP A 170 5.42 -1.64 2.03
N VAL A 171 4.81 -1.78 0.85
CA VAL A 171 4.34 -0.64 0.05
C VAL A 171 2.82 -0.61 -0.08
N SER A 172 2.11 -1.30 0.80
CA SER A 172 0.64 -1.46 0.69
C SER A 172 -0.09 -0.18 0.34
N SER A 173 0.19 0.92 1.02
CA SER A 173 -0.54 2.17 0.82
C SER A 173 0.07 3.14 -0.20
N CYS A 174 1.18 2.75 -0.85
CA CYS A 174 1.76 3.54 -1.94
C CYS A 174 2.07 2.71 -3.20
N PHE A 175 1.55 1.49 -3.26
CA PHE A 175 1.81 0.57 -4.37
C PHE A 175 1.33 1.18 -5.69
N LEU A 176 2.22 1.24 -6.70
CA LEU A 176 1.93 1.79 -8.01
C LEU A 176 1.47 3.26 -8.01
N SER A 177 1.93 4.04 -7.03
CA SER A 177 1.59 5.47 -6.95
C SER A 177 2.60 6.37 -7.68
N GLU A 178 3.80 5.86 -7.94
CA GLU A 178 4.89 6.60 -8.56
C GLU A 178 5.95 5.63 -9.10
N PRO A 179 6.87 6.11 -9.96
CA PRO A 179 7.99 5.30 -10.43
C PRO A 179 8.85 4.80 -9.27
N VAL A 180 9.41 3.62 -9.45
CA VAL A 180 10.27 2.98 -8.45
C VAL A 180 11.42 2.28 -9.15
N ASP A 181 12.61 2.33 -8.56
CA ASP A 181 13.74 1.50 -9.00
C ASP A 181 13.72 0.19 -8.20
N VAL A 182 13.14 -0.84 -8.79
CA VAL A 182 12.99 -2.16 -8.15
C VAL A 182 14.33 -2.75 -7.75
N THR A 183 15.42 -2.42 -8.49
CA THR A 183 16.75 -2.98 -8.21
C THR A 183 17.32 -2.57 -6.85
N LYS A 184 16.78 -1.53 -6.24
CA LYS A 184 17.19 -1.11 -4.89
C LYS A 184 16.59 -1.96 -3.78
N TYR A 185 15.68 -2.87 -4.11
CA TYR A 185 14.98 -3.70 -3.14
C TYR A 185 15.29 -5.18 -3.38
N GLY A 186 15.30 -5.94 -2.30
CA GLY A 186 15.24 -7.40 -2.41
C GLY A 186 13.79 -7.89 -2.43
N VAL A 187 12.93 -7.24 -1.64
CA VAL A 187 11.51 -7.59 -1.53
C VAL A 187 10.67 -6.32 -1.49
N ILE A 188 9.65 -6.29 -2.35
CA ILE A 188 8.59 -5.28 -2.31
C ILE A 188 7.28 -6.05 -2.16
N TYR A 189 6.45 -5.74 -1.19
CA TYR A 189 5.15 -6.38 -1.10
C TYR A 189 4.08 -5.41 -0.62
N GLY A 190 2.83 -5.75 -0.91
CA GLY A 190 1.72 -4.94 -0.43
C GLY A 190 0.38 -5.65 -0.56
N GLY A 191 -0.51 -5.35 0.39
CA GLY A 191 -1.92 -5.70 0.27
C GLY A 191 -2.57 -4.76 -0.74
N VAL A 192 -3.23 -5.32 -1.74
CA VAL A 192 -3.73 -4.52 -2.87
C VAL A 192 -4.94 -3.66 -2.55
N GLN A 193 -5.64 -3.93 -1.47
CA GLN A 193 -6.93 -3.30 -1.12
C GLN A 193 -6.85 -1.79 -0.89
N LYS A 194 -5.66 -1.24 -0.82
CA LYS A 194 -5.50 0.21 -0.63
C LYS A 194 -5.43 0.94 -1.95
N ASN A 195 -4.55 0.54 -2.85
CA ASN A 195 -4.29 1.32 -4.06
C ASN A 195 -4.43 0.58 -5.39
N VAL A 196 -4.47 -0.73 -5.42
CA VAL A 196 -4.34 -1.48 -6.68
C VAL A 196 -5.37 -2.59 -6.90
N GLY A 197 -6.32 -2.79 -5.99
CA GLY A 197 -7.32 -3.82 -6.16
C GLY A 197 -8.24 -3.97 -4.96
N PRO A 198 -9.02 -5.07 -4.90
CA PRO A 198 -9.90 -5.37 -3.78
C PRO A 198 -9.15 -6.13 -2.68
N ALA A 199 -9.76 -6.22 -1.50
CA ALA A 199 -9.21 -7.03 -0.41
C ALA A 199 -9.04 -8.50 -0.82
N GLY A 200 -7.98 -9.12 -0.33
CA GLY A 200 -7.75 -10.57 -0.49
C GLY A 200 -6.48 -10.94 -1.25
N VAL A 201 -5.88 -10.01 -1.97
CA VAL A 201 -4.65 -10.26 -2.73
C VAL A 201 -3.49 -9.52 -2.11
N VAL A 202 -2.35 -10.18 -2.02
CA VAL A 202 -1.06 -9.57 -1.74
C VAL A 202 -0.18 -9.79 -2.96
N ILE A 203 0.50 -8.75 -3.41
CA ILE A 203 1.50 -8.89 -4.47
C ILE A 203 2.86 -8.76 -3.82
N ALA A 204 3.75 -9.73 -4.10
CA ALA A 204 5.12 -9.72 -3.64
C ALA A 204 6.06 -9.80 -4.84
N ILE A 205 7.03 -8.89 -4.87
CA ILE A 205 8.06 -8.80 -5.91
C ILE A 205 9.37 -9.11 -5.21
N ILE A 206 9.96 -10.26 -5.55
CA ILE A 206 11.06 -10.83 -4.78
C ILE A 206 12.21 -11.18 -5.71
N ARG A 207 13.40 -10.71 -5.37
CA ARG A 207 14.61 -11.04 -6.13
C ARG A 207 14.89 -12.54 -6.03
N GLU A 208 15.18 -13.18 -7.16
CA GLU A 208 15.27 -14.65 -7.26
C GLU A 208 16.27 -15.27 -6.28
N ASP A 209 17.39 -14.62 -6.02
CA ASP A 209 18.41 -15.15 -5.09
C ASP A 209 17.89 -15.30 -3.66
N LEU A 210 16.79 -14.62 -3.33
CA LEU A 210 16.16 -14.70 -2.00
C LEU A 210 15.12 -15.82 -1.91
N ILE A 211 14.78 -16.46 -3.03
CA ILE A 211 13.79 -17.53 -3.10
C ILE A 211 14.52 -18.87 -3.12
N THR A 212 14.68 -19.47 -1.93
CA THR A 212 15.45 -20.70 -1.77
C THR A 212 14.77 -21.65 -0.80
N ASP A 213 15.30 -22.87 -0.70
CA ASP A 213 14.87 -23.84 0.31
C ASP A 213 15.52 -23.60 1.67
N ASP A 214 16.49 -22.69 1.74
CA ASP A 214 17.17 -22.33 2.99
C ASP A 214 16.32 -21.33 3.77
N VAL A 215 15.32 -21.85 4.45
CA VAL A 215 14.37 -21.09 5.26
C VAL A 215 14.45 -21.58 6.70
N LEU A 216 13.85 -20.84 7.64
CA LEU A 216 13.85 -21.27 9.04
C LEU A 216 13.16 -22.62 9.20
N GLU A 217 13.70 -23.45 10.09
CA GLU A 217 13.09 -24.74 10.42
C GLU A 217 11.65 -24.56 10.88
N GLY A 218 10.75 -25.40 10.39
CA GLY A 218 9.33 -25.33 10.73
C GLY A 218 8.53 -24.33 9.90
N THR A 219 9.15 -23.67 8.92
CA THR A 219 8.41 -22.76 8.06
C THR A 219 7.31 -23.52 7.32
N PRO A 220 6.03 -23.12 7.46
CA PRO A 220 4.94 -23.79 6.74
C PRO A 220 5.13 -23.72 5.24
N THR A 221 4.71 -24.79 4.54
CA THR A 221 4.80 -24.87 3.08
C THR A 221 4.21 -23.64 2.40
N MET A 222 3.05 -23.18 2.85
CA MET A 222 2.37 -22.02 2.28
C MET A 222 3.12 -20.69 2.45
N LEU A 223 4.00 -20.59 3.44
CA LEU A 223 4.76 -19.37 3.72
C LEU A 223 6.15 -19.37 3.09
N LYS A 224 6.58 -20.49 2.51
CA LYS A 224 7.82 -20.52 1.71
C LYS A 224 7.57 -19.84 0.38
N TRP A 225 8.31 -18.79 0.10
CA TRP A 225 8.18 -18.11 -1.20
C TRP A 225 8.50 -19.04 -2.38
N LYS A 226 9.42 -19.99 -2.18
CA LYS A 226 9.76 -20.96 -3.23
C LYS A 226 8.57 -21.83 -3.61
N THR A 227 7.72 -22.22 -2.67
CA THR A 227 6.50 -22.98 -2.94
C THR A 227 5.62 -22.24 -3.96
N GLN A 228 5.43 -20.94 -3.73
CA GLN A 228 4.59 -20.12 -4.60
C GLN A 228 5.29 -19.80 -5.92
N ALA A 229 6.59 -19.50 -5.89
CA ALA A 229 7.36 -19.16 -7.08
C ALA A 229 7.45 -20.34 -8.05
N ASP A 230 7.69 -21.56 -7.56
CA ASP A 230 7.79 -22.76 -8.39
C ASP A 230 6.46 -23.11 -9.06
N ALA A 231 5.35 -22.67 -8.53
CA ALA A 231 4.01 -22.93 -9.04
C ALA A 231 3.38 -21.68 -9.71
N ASP A 232 4.14 -20.62 -9.94
CA ASP A 232 3.66 -19.37 -10.53
C ASP A 232 2.39 -18.86 -9.83
N SER A 233 2.40 -18.87 -8.49
CA SER A 233 1.30 -18.46 -7.60
C SER A 233 0.09 -19.41 -7.61
N LEU A 234 0.18 -20.54 -8.29
CA LEU A 234 -0.91 -21.50 -8.43
C LEU A 234 -0.68 -22.79 -7.66
N TYR A 235 0.07 -22.73 -6.57
CA TYR A 235 0.26 -23.91 -5.71
C TYR A 235 -1.08 -24.43 -5.19
N ASN A 236 -1.94 -23.52 -4.73
CA ASN A 236 -3.34 -23.77 -4.40
C ASN A 236 -4.21 -22.79 -5.18
N THR A 237 -5.52 -22.88 -5.06
CA THR A 237 -6.44 -21.95 -5.72
C THR A 237 -6.16 -20.51 -5.27
N PRO A 238 -5.80 -19.63 -6.19
CA PRO A 238 -5.51 -18.24 -5.84
C PRO A 238 -6.80 -17.43 -5.72
N PRO A 239 -6.72 -16.19 -5.22
CA PRO A 239 -7.88 -15.29 -5.19
C PRO A 239 -8.17 -14.76 -6.61
N CYS A 240 -8.74 -15.60 -7.45
CA CYS A 240 -8.92 -15.38 -8.89
C CYS A 240 -9.57 -14.03 -9.22
N TYR A 241 -10.69 -13.72 -8.58
CA TYR A 241 -11.42 -12.50 -8.90
C TYR A 241 -10.63 -11.25 -8.52
N GLY A 242 -9.94 -11.27 -7.36
CA GLY A 242 -9.08 -10.17 -6.95
C GLY A 242 -7.93 -9.92 -7.92
N ILE A 243 -7.31 -10.99 -8.43
CA ILE A 243 -6.23 -10.88 -9.42
C ILE A 243 -6.77 -10.29 -10.73
N TYR A 244 -7.96 -10.71 -11.15
CA TYR A 244 -8.66 -10.17 -12.31
C TYR A 244 -8.87 -8.65 -12.17
N ILE A 245 -9.36 -8.20 -11.02
CA ILE A 245 -9.55 -6.75 -10.77
C ILE A 245 -8.21 -6.01 -10.75
N CYS A 246 -7.18 -6.58 -10.12
CA CYS A 246 -5.83 -6.00 -10.16
C CYS A 246 -5.36 -5.78 -11.59
N GLY A 247 -5.55 -6.78 -12.45
CA GLY A 247 -5.20 -6.66 -13.87
C GLY A 247 -5.89 -5.49 -14.55
N LYS A 248 -7.16 -5.26 -14.24
CA LYS A 248 -7.90 -4.12 -14.77
C LYS A 248 -7.37 -2.78 -14.23
N VAL A 249 -6.98 -2.75 -12.96
CA VAL A 249 -6.36 -1.54 -12.38
C VAL A 249 -5.03 -1.25 -13.06
N PHE A 250 -4.20 -2.27 -13.33
CA PHE A 250 -2.94 -2.09 -14.05
C PHE A 250 -3.17 -1.50 -15.45
N LYS A 251 -4.17 -1.99 -16.17
CA LYS A 251 -4.55 -1.45 -17.49
C LYS A 251 -5.00 0.00 -17.38
N TRP A 252 -5.77 0.33 -16.35
CA TRP A 252 -6.21 1.69 -16.09
C TRP A 252 -5.00 2.64 -15.84
N ILE A 253 -4.01 2.20 -15.06
CA ILE A 253 -2.80 3.00 -14.82
C ILE A 253 -2.03 3.20 -16.12
N LYS A 254 -1.90 2.16 -16.96
CA LYS A 254 -1.28 2.28 -18.28
C LYS A 254 -2.00 3.30 -19.17
N LYS A 255 -3.32 3.24 -19.18
CA LYS A 255 -4.15 4.17 -19.96
C LYS A 255 -3.96 5.62 -19.52
N MET A 256 -3.73 5.85 -18.22
CA MET A 256 -3.44 7.18 -17.69
C MET A 256 -2.03 7.67 -18.00
N GLY A 257 -1.17 6.84 -18.58
CA GLY A 257 0.18 7.20 -18.97
C GLY A 257 1.30 6.56 -18.15
N GLY A 258 0.97 5.57 -17.32
CA GLY A 258 1.95 4.86 -16.50
C GLY A 258 2.28 5.57 -15.20
N LEU A 259 3.35 5.13 -14.52
CA LEU A 259 3.67 5.61 -13.18
C LEU A 259 4.18 7.06 -13.14
N GLU A 260 4.85 7.53 -14.19
CA GLU A 260 5.25 8.95 -14.28
C GLU A 260 4.03 9.86 -14.27
N ALA A 261 3.04 9.55 -15.13
CA ALA A 261 1.79 10.30 -15.19
C ALA A 261 1.00 10.17 -13.88
N MET A 262 1.01 8.99 -13.28
CA MET A 262 0.32 8.77 -12.01
C MET A 262 0.93 9.61 -10.88
N LYS A 263 2.24 9.70 -10.82
CA LYS A 263 2.93 10.55 -9.86
C LYS A 263 2.50 12.00 -10.00
N ALA A 264 2.53 12.53 -11.21
CA ALA A 264 2.13 13.91 -11.50
C ALA A 264 0.66 14.15 -11.10
N HIS A 265 -0.21 13.19 -11.40
CA HIS A 265 -1.62 13.23 -11.03
C HIS A 265 -1.80 13.25 -9.50
N ASN A 266 -1.08 12.39 -8.79
CA ASN A 266 -1.14 12.31 -7.34
C ASN A 266 -0.59 13.57 -6.67
N GLU A 267 0.50 14.13 -7.18
CA GLU A 267 1.06 15.38 -6.67
C GLU A 267 0.08 16.54 -6.83
N LYS A 268 -0.53 16.67 -8.00
CA LYS A 268 -1.53 17.70 -8.28
C LYS A 268 -2.73 17.58 -7.33
N LYS A 269 -3.23 16.37 -7.16
CA LYS A 269 -4.39 16.08 -6.33
C LYS A 269 -4.10 16.35 -4.84
N ALA A 270 -2.99 15.84 -4.33
CA ALA A 270 -2.60 16.04 -2.94
C ALA A 270 -2.33 17.51 -2.63
N LYS A 271 -1.74 18.25 -3.58
CA LYS A 271 -1.46 19.67 -3.41
C LYS A 271 -2.70 20.48 -3.13
N ILE A 272 -3.83 20.15 -3.75
CA ILE A 272 -5.10 20.83 -3.52
C ILE A 272 -5.47 20.79 -2.03
N LEU A 273 -5.35 19.64 -1.41
CA LEU A 273 -5.69 19.47 0.02
C LEU A 273 -4.61 20.06 0.92
N TYR A 274 -3.34 19.78 0.67
CA TYR A 274 -2.25 20.29 1.50
C TYR A 274 -2.15 21.82 1.47
N ASP A 275 -2.32 22.46 0.30
CA ASP A 275 -2.30 23.92 0.21
C ASP A 275 -3.40 24.54 1.05
N TYR A 276 -4.59 23.95 1.04
CA TYR A 276 -5.68 24.41 1.91
C TYR A 276 -5.32 24.23 3.39
N LEU A 277 -4.83 23.05 3.78
CA LEU A 277 -4.44 22.80 5.18
C LEU A 277 -3.37 23.77 5.67
N ASP A 278 -2.44 24.16 4.81
CA ASP A 278 -1.37 25.09 5.17
C ASP A 278 -1.88 26.53 5.37
N GLN A 279 -3.03 26.87 4.79
CA GLN A 279 -3.64 28.19 4.90
C GLN A 279 -4.78 28.26 5.92
N SER A 280 -5.40 27.13 6.22
CA SER A 280 -6.56 27.07 7.10
C SER A 280 -6.23 27.53 8.50
N LYS A 281 -7.15 28.29 9.10
CA LYS A 281 -7.07 28.69 10.51
C LYS A 281 -7.69 27.63 11.42
N LEU A 282 -8.54 26.77 10.86
CA LEU A 282 -9.25 25.73 11.61
C LEU A 282 -8.58 24.38 11.48
N PHE A 283 -8.31 23.93 10.26
CA PHE A 283 -7.76 22.60 9.98
C PHE A 283 -6.24 22.64 9.88
N LYS A 284 -5.57 21.69 10.52
CA LYS A 284 -4.11 21.57 10.50
C LYS A 284 -3.69 20.15 10.10
N GLY A 285 -2.70 20.06 9.22
CA GLY A 285 -2.01 18.80 8.96
C GLY A 285 -1.20 18.36 10.18
N THR A 286 -0.93 17.06 10.28
CA THR A 286 -0.23 16.47 11.43
C THR A 286 1.20 16.04 11.13
N VAL A 287 1.62 16.13 9.86
CA VAL A 287 2.92 15.64 9.38
C VAL A 287 3.82 16.81 9.02
N VAL A 288 5.12 16.68 9.33
CA VAL A 288 6.11 17.65 8.85
C VAL A 288 6.05 17.71 7.32
N PRO A 289 6.08 18.91 6.70
CA PRO A 289 5.79 19.07 5.27
C PRO A 289 6.64 18.20 4.34
N GLU A 290 7.93 18.04 4.63
CA GLU A 290 8.86 17.27 3.80
C GLU A 290 8.58 15.77 3.76
N ASP A 291 7.83 15.25 4.74
CA ASP A 291 7.56 13.81 4.88
C ASP A 291 6.11 13.42 4.58
N ARG A 292 5.33 14.34 4.04
CA ARG A 292 3.92 14.13 3.73
C ARG A 292 3.67 13.06 2.68
N SER A 293 2.71 12.19 2.96
CA SER A 293 2.22 11.19 2.01
C SER A 293 1.34 11.83 0.93
N LEU A 294 1.43 11.33 -0.29
CA LEU A 294 0.49 11.69 -1.37
C LEU A 294 -0.78 10.84 -1.32
N MET A 295 -0.80 9.80 -0.47
CA MET A 295 -1.88 8.81 -0.40
C MET A 295 -2.82 9.01 0.79
N ASN A 296 -2.27 9.30 1.96
CA ASN A 296 -3.01 9.39 3.22
C ASN A 296 -2.73 10.75 3.86
N VAL A 297 -3.77 11.53 4.05
CA VAL A 297 -3.65 12.91 4.53
C VAL A 297 -4.43 13.06 5.85
N PRO A 298 -3.74 12.92 7.01
CA PRO A 298 -4.38 13.18 8.30
C PRO A 298 -4.44 14.67 8.58
N PHE A 299 -5.51 15.11 9.25
CA PHE A 299 -5.66 16.48 9.69
C PHE A 299 -6.60 16.57 10.90
N VAL A 300 -6.46 17.64 11.65
CA VAL A 300 -7.20 17.87 12.92
C VAL A 300 -7.68 19.30 13.01
N THR A 301 -8.69 19.56 13.86
CA THR A 301 -9.06 20.92 14.26
C THR A 301 -8.45 21.31 15.60
N GLY A 302 -7.98 20.31 16.37
CA GLY A 302 -7.51 20.53 17.74
C GLY A 302 -8.62 20.45 18.79
N ASP A 303 -9.87 20.30 18.38
CA ASP A 303 -11.05 20.16 19.24
C ASP A 303 -11.78 18.88 18.86
N ALA A 304 -11.76 17.88 19.74
CA ALA A 304 -12.34 16.56 19.47
C ALA A 304 -13.83 16.61 19.11
N GLU A 305 -14.61 17.50 19.75
CA GLU A 305 -16.03 17.65 19.46
C GLU A 305 -16.26 18.27 18.09
N LEU A 306 -15.42 19.20 17.68
CA LEU A 306 -15.49 19.83 16.37
C LEU A 306 -15.07 18.83 15.28
N ASP A 307 -14.08 17.98 15.55
CA ASP A 307 -13.70 16.89 14.65
C ASP A 307 -14.90 15.96 14.40
N LYS A 308 -15.62 15.56 15.46
CA LYS A 308 -16.81 14.70 15.33
C LYS A 308 -17.90 15.38 14.52
N LYS A 309 -18.13 16.68 14.75
CA LYS A 309 -19.11 17.45 14.02
C LYS A 309 -18.77 17.47 12.53
N PHE A 310 -17.51 17.72 12.19
CA PHE A 310 -17.06 17.73 10.81
C PHE A 310 -17.29 16.37 10.15
N VAL A 311 -16.88 15.27 10.79
CA VAL A 311 -17.06 13.92 10.24
C VAL A 311 -18.53 13.62 9.98
N ALA A 312 -19.42 13.99 10.92
CA ALA A 312 -20.86 13.76 10.77
C ALA A 312 -21.45 14.56 9.59
N GLU A 313 -21.11 15.84 9.49
CA GLU A 313 -21.61 16.71 8.42
C GLU A 313 -21.04 16.32 7.06
N ALA A 314 -19.75 15.97 7.01
CA ALA A 314 -19.12 15.50 5.79
C ALA A 314 -19.76 14.20 5.29
N THR A 315 -20.00 13.25 6.19
CA THR A 315 -20.67 11.99 5.86
C THR A 315 -22.05 12.24 5.26
N ALA A 316 -22.83 13.13 5.89
CA ALA A 316 -24.16 13.50 5.38
C ALA A 316 -24.09 14.17 3.99
N ALA A 317 -22.99 14.84 3.70
CA ALA A 317 -22.78 15.52 2.41
C ALA A 317 -22.16 14.61 1.34
N GLY A 318 -21.91 13.32 1.65
CA GLY A 318 -21.38 12.36 0.69
C GLY A 318 -19.85 12.20 0.71
N PHE A 319 -19.17 12.77 1.71
CA PHE A 319 -17.72 12.57 1.94
C PHE A 319 -17.56 11.59 3.11
N VAL A 320 -17.37 10.31 2.79
CA VAL A 320 -17.47 9.25 3.80
C VAL A 320 -16.10 8.70 4.21
N ASN A 321 -16.06 8.12 5.42
CA ASN A 321 -14.89 7.47 5.98
C ASN A 321 -13.71 8.42 6.25
N LEU A 322 -14.02 9.65 6.65
CA LEU A 322 -13.00 10.65 6.98
C LEU A 322 -12.50 10.58 8.43
N LYS A 323 -13.15 9.79 9.30
CA LYS A 323 -12.71 9.67 10.68
C LYS A 323 -11.28 9.16 10.74
N GLY A 324 -10.40 9.84 11.47
CA GLY A 324 -9.02 9.48 11.63
C GLY A 324 -8.83 8.26 12.54
N HIS A 325 -7.61 7.71 12.50
CA HIS A 325 -7.26 6.61 13.40
C HIS A 325 -7.19 7.15 14.84
N ARG A 326 -7.65 6.34 15.81
CA ARG A 326 -7.73 6.74 17.22
C ARG A 326 -6.42 7.29 17.80
N THR A 327 -5.27 6.81 17.31
CA THR A 327 -3.95 7.24 17.83
C THR A 327 -3.53 8.62 17.34
N VAL A 328 -4.13 9.12 16.27
CA VAL A 328 -3.88 10.47 15.73
C VAL A 328 -5.04 11.39 16.07
N GLY A 329 -6.25 10.84 16.08
CA GLY A 329 -7.47 11.62 16.23
C GLY A 329 -7.88 12.31 14.93
N GLY A 330 -8.82 13.21 15.03
CA GLY A 330 -9.25 14.03 13.91
C GLY A 330 -9.78 13.27 12.71
N MET A 331 -9.29 13.64 11.53
CA MET A 331 -9.72 13.12 10.25
C MET A 331 -8.54 12.58 9.45
N ARG A 332 -8.86 11.77 8.44
CA ARG A 332 -7.88 11.28 7.47
C ARG A 332 -8.57 11.13 6.12
N ALA A 333 -8.05 11.83 5.12
CA ALA A 333 -8.49 11.64 3.74
C ALA A 333 -7.47 10.75 3.03
N SER A 334 -7.89 9.51 2.73
CA SER A 334 -7.07 8.59 1.93
C SER A 334 -7.51 8.73 0.48
N ILE A 335 -6.66 9.34 -0.34
CA ILE A 335 -7.02 9.73 -1.70
C ILE A 335 -6.46 8.80 -2.77
N TYR A 336 -5.37 8.10 -2.48
CA TYR A 336 -4.79 7.10 -3.36
C TYR A 336 -4.73 7.51 -4.84
N ASN A 337 -4.57 6.53 -5.74
CA ASN A 337 -4.61 6.83 -7.19
C ASN A 337 -6.03 7.12 -7.65
N ALA A 338 -7.01 6.40 -7.12
CA ALA A 338 -8.34 6.31 -7.72
C ALA A 338 -9.32 7.42 -7.34
N MET A 339 -9.07 8.16 -6.25
CA MET A 339 -9.96 9.30 -5.92
C MET A 339 -9.88 10.33 -7.04
N PRO A 340 -11.01 10.69 -7.69
CA PRO A 340 -10.99 11.73 -8.71
C PRO A 340 -10.51 13.07 -8.11
N ILE A 341 -9.81 13.87 -8.91
CA ILE A 341 -9.40 15.22 -8.48
C ILE A 341 -10.62 16.01 -8.00
N GLU A 342 -11.73 15.88 -8.71
CA GLU A 342 -13.02 16.51 -8.36
C GLU A 342 -13.43 16.20 -6.91
N GLY A 343 -13.21 14.95 -6.45
CA GLY A 343 -13.55 14.55 -5.09
C GLY A 343 -12.74 15.32 -4.05
N VAL A 344 -11.48 15.56 -4.30
CA VAL A 344 -10.61 16.34 -3.41
C VAL A 344 -10.97 17.82 -3.47
N GLU A 345 -11.23 18.35 -4.67
CA GLU A 345 -11.68 19.73 -4.84
C GLU A 345 -12.97 20.01 -4.07
N LYS A 346 -13.94 19.11 -4.18
CA LYS A 346 -15.22 19.23 -3.46
C LYS A 346 -15.06 19.07 -1.95
N LEU A 347 -14.15 18.22 -1.50
CA LEU A 347 -13.83 18.08 -0.09
C LEU A 347 -13.28 19.40 0.46
N VAL A 348 -12.33 20.01 -0.23
CA VAL A 348 -11.74 21.29 0.18
C VAL A 348 -12.80 22.39 0.21
N GLU A 349 -13.68 22.44 -0.79
CA GLU A 349 -14.79 23.39 -0.84
C GLU A 349 -15.71 23.21 0.39
N PHE A 350 -16.02 21.96 0.73
CA PHE A 350 -16.81 21.64 1.92
C PHE A 350 -16.08 22.05 3.21
N MET A 351 -14.79 21.82 3.30
CA MET A 351 -13.96 22.21 4.46
C MET A 351 -13.94 23.73 4.63
N LYS A 352 -13.84 24.48 3.53
CA LYS A 352 -13.88 25.96 3.58
C LYS A 352 -15.21 26.46 4.13
N LYS A 353 -16.32 25.85 3.69
CA LYS A 353 -17.66 26.19 4.18
C LYS A 353 -17.78 25.88 5.67
N PHE A 354 -17.33 24.70 6.09
CA PHE A 354 -17.35 24.30 7.49
C PHE A 354 -16.52 25.26 8.35
N GLU A 355 -15.33 25.64 7.88
CA GLU A 355 -14.47 26.59 8.58
C GLU A 355 -15.18 27.93 8.76
N ALA A 356 -15.83 28.45 7.72
CA ALA A 356 -16.56 29.71 7.79
C ALA A 356 -17.71 29.65 8.80
N GLU A 357 -18.35 28.51 8.94
CA GLU A 357 -19.51 28.34 9.86
C GLU A 357 -19.11 28.03 11.30
N ASN A 358 -17.87 27.62 11.55
CA ASN A 358 -17.43 27.12 12.87
C ASN A 358 -16.15 27.78 13.39
N ALA A 359 -15.65 28.78 12.71
CA ALA A 359 -14.44 29.50 13.13
C ALA A 359 -14.72 30.53 14.21
#